data_5c2a277179fbecaa4e2f9067b0a99b21
#
_entry.id   5c2a277179fbecaa4e2f9067b0a99b21
#
_cell.length_a   1.000
_cell.length_b   1.000
_cell.length_c   1.000
_cell.angle_alpha   90.00
_cell.angle_beta   90.00
_cell.angle_gamma   90.00
#
_symmetry.space_group_name_H-M   'P 1'
#
loop_
_entity.id
_entity.type
_entity.pdbx_description
1 polymer ?
#
loop_
_entity_poly.entity_id
_entity_poly.type
_entity_poly.pdbx_seq_one_letter_code
_entity_poly.pdbx_strand_id
1 'polypeptide(L)' 'MKKYRVTFKPEERDGRPPKVEEVYADAWRVDSDLVVLLRRDEEGETKVFDVPKNNIMRIVEV' A
#
# COMPACT_ATOMS: atom_id res chain seq x y z
N MET A 1 -15.42 2.21 -3.21
CA MET A 1 -13.96 2.22 -3.10
C MET A 1 -13.57 1.75 -1.70
N LYS A 2 -12.62 0.85 -1.63
CA LYS A 2 -12.16 0.31 -0.35
C LYS A 2 -11.08 1.19 0.25
N LYS A 3 -10.92 1.10 1.56
CA LYS A 3 -9.84 1.80 2.26
C LYS A 3 -8.85 0.77 2.78
N TYR A 4 -7.58 0.96 2.45
CA TYR A 4 -6.51 0.07 2.89
C TYR A 4 -5.58 0.81 3.83
N ARG A 5 -5.17 0.12 4.88
CA ARG A 5 -4.16 0.62 5.79
C ARG A 5 -2.84 -0.08 5.49
N VAL A 6 -1.86 0.69 5.08
CA VAL A 6 -0.53 0.19 4.75
C VAL A 6 0.41 0.53 5.89
N THR A 7 0.97 -0.49 6.51
CA THR A 7 1.93 -0.32 7.60
C THR A 7 3.32 -0.59 7.06
N PHE A 8 4.20 0.40 7.19
CA PHE A 8 5.58 0.29 6.72
C PHE A 8 6.45 -0.34 7.79
N LYS A 9 7.54 -0.99 7.36
CA LYS A 9 8.51 -1.50 8.31
C LYS A 9 9.19 -0.35 9.03
N PRO A 10 9.36 -0.45 10.36
CA PRO A 10 10.05 0.59 11.10
C PRO A 10 11.53 0.60 10.73
N GLU A 11 12.13 1.79 10.75
CA GLU A 11 13.57 1.91 10.63
C GLU A 11 14.20 1.57 11.99
N GLU A 12 15.14 0.64 11.98
CA GLU A 12 15.73 0.12 13.21
C GLU A 12 16.46 1.16 14.04
N ARG A 13 16.90 2.25 13.42
CA ARG A 13 17.75 3.24 14.07
C ARG A 13 17.04 4.26 14.94
N ASP A 14 15.74 4.48 14.69
CA ASP A 14 15.07 5.63 15.28
C ASP A 14 14.17 5.32 16.46
N GLY A 15 13.87 4.07 16.71
CA GLY A 15 12.93 3.70 17.78
C GLY A 15 11.55 4.29 17.60
N ARG A 16 11.22 4.80 16.40
CA ARG A 16 9.93 5.39 16.10
C ARG A 16 8.89 4.32 15.80
N PRO A 17 7.62 4.60 16.07
CA PRO A 17 6.56 3.67 15.67
C PRO A 17 6.53 3.52 14.15
N PRO A 18 6.05 2.39 13.63
CA PRO A 18 5.91 2.20 12.20
C PRO A 18 5.02 3.28 11.58
N LYS A 19 5.41 3.73 10.39
CA LYS A 19 4.59 4.65 9.63
C LYS A 19 3.38 3.91 9.09
N VAL A 20 2.21 4.54 9.16
CA VAL A 20 0.96 3.99 8.65
C VAL A 20 0.34 5.00 7.69
N GLU A 21 -0.08 4.54 6.52
CA GLU A 21 -0.82 5.36 5.57
C GLU A 21 -2.12 4.67 5.19
N GLU A 22 -3.17 5.46 5.02
CA GLU A 22 -4.46 4.97 4.58
C GLU A 22 -4.70 5.42 3.14
N VAL A 23 -5.02 4.47 2.27
CA VAL A 23 -5.16 4.71 0.84
C VAL A 23 -6.50 4.17 0.37
N TYR A 24 -7.24 4.98 -0.39
CA TYR A 24 -8.47 4.54 -1.04
C TYR A 24 -8.15 3.91 -2.38
N ALA A 25 -8.56 2.67 -2.57
CA ALA A 25 -8.33 1.92 -3.80
C ALA A 25 -9.39 0.85 -3.96
N ASP A 26 -9.48 0.26 -5.15
CA ASP A 26 -10.42 -0.83 -5.41
C ASP A 26 -9.77 -2.19 -5.23
N ALA A 27 -8.47 -2.28 -5.40
CA ALA A 27 -7.72 -3.53 -5.28
C ALA A 27 -6.25 -3.24 -5.04
N TRP A 28 -5.51 -4.28 -4.66
CA TRP A 28 -4.06 -4.20 -4.62
C TRP A 28 -3.48 -5.51 -5.13
N ARG A 29 -2.25 -5.45 -5.62
CA ARG A 29 -1.53 -6.64 -6.07
C ARG A 29 -0.03 -6.42 -5.92
N VAL A 30 0.70 -7.53 -6.01
CA VAL A 30 2.16 -7.50 -6.05
C VAL A 30 2.59 -7.63 -7.51
N ASP A 31 3.38 -6.69 -7.97
CA ASP A 31 3.89 -6.65 -9.34
C ASP A 31 5.40 -6.51 -9.28
N SER A 32 6.11 -7.58 -9.62
CA SER A 32 7.56 -7.69 -9.41
C SER A 32 7.89 -7.47 -7.94
N ASP A 33 8.65 -6.42 -7.63
CA ASP A 33 9.04 -6.11 -6.26
C ASP A 33 8.19 -5.00 -5.65
N LEU A 34 7.10 -4.60 -6.32
CA LEU A 34 6.25 -3.52 -5.88
C LEU A 34 4.89 -4.03 -5.42
N VAL A 35 4.39 -3.43 -4.35
CA VAL A 35 2.98 -3.54 -3.99
C VAL A 35 2.28 -2.34 -4.59
N VAL A 36 1.24 -2.60 -5.38
CA VAL A 36 0.54 -1.58 -6.15
C VAL A 36 -0.92 -1.56 -5.73
N LEU A 37 -1.42 -0.38 -5.40
CA LEU A 37 -2.84 -0.17 -5.13
C LEU A 37 -3.46 0.50 -6.35
N LEU A 38 -4.63 0.01 -6.75
CA LEU A 38 -5.25 0.34 -8.03
C LEU A 38 -6.67 0.83 -7.83
N ARG A 39 -7.04 1.80 -8.64
CA ARG A 39 -8.43 2.22 -8.79
C ARG A 39 -8.94 1.75 -10.14
N ARG A 40 -10.15 1.20 -10.14
CA ARG A 40 -10.80 0.72 -11.35
C ARG A 40 -11.92 1.68 -11.74
N ASP A 41 -12.00 1.98 -13.02
CA ASP A 41 -13.08 2.78 -13.59
C ASP A 41 -13.44 2.24 -14.97
N GLU A 42 -14.29 2.95 -15.70
CA GLU A 42 -14.73 2.52 -17.02
C GLU A 42 -13.60 2.43 -18.05
N GLU A 43 -12.53 3.17 -17.83
CA GLU A 43 -11.39 3.20 -18.74
C GLU A 43 -10.32 2.16 -18.40
N GLY A 44 -10.46 1.47 -17.26
CA GLY A 44 -9.51 0.45 -16.83
C GLY A 44 -8.99 0.68 -15.43
N GLU A 45 -7.76 0.27 -15.20
CA GLU A 45 -7.12 0.37 -13.89
C GLU A 45 -6.08 1.49 -13.89
N THR A 46 -6.10 2.28 -12.82
CA THR A 46 -5.12 3.35 -12.61
C THR A 46 -4.40 3.09 -11.29
N LYS A 47 -3.08 3.17 -11.33
CA LYS A 47 -2.26 3.05 -10.13
C LYS A 47 -2.41 4.33 -9.30
N VAL A 48 -2.78 4.17 -8.03
CA VAL A 48 -2.93 5.30 -7.11
C VAL A 48 -1.84 5.34 -6.05
N PHE A 49 -1.14 4.23 -5.84
CA PHE A 49 -0.09 4.15 -4.84
C PHE A 49 0.80 2.96 -5.15
N ASP A 50 2.12 3.13 -5.00
CA ASP A 50 3.02 2.00 -5.10
C ASP A 50 4.14 2.14 -4.05
N VAL A 51 4.68 1.01 -3.64
CA VAL A 51 5.75 0.97 -2.66
C VAL A 51 6.51 -0.34 -2.80
N PRO A 52 7.83 -0.32 -2.63
CA PRO A 52 8.60 -1.56 -2.66
C PRO A 52 8.09 -2.56 -1.62
N LYS A 53 7.90 -3.79 -2.05
CA LYS A 53 7.37 -4.86 -1.21
C LYS A 53 8.15 -5.01 0.11
N ASN A 54 9.46 -4.82 0.06
CA ASN A 54 10.32 -4.99 1.23
C ASN A 54 10.15 -3.88 2.26
N ASN A 55 9.47 -2.79 1.92
CA ASN A 55 9.23 -1.69 2.84
C ASN A 55 7.91 -1.83 3.60
N ILE A 56 7.11 -2.82 3.27
CA ILE A 56 5.79 -3.01 3.85
C ILE A 56 5.81 -4.15 4.84
N MET A 57 5.21 -3.91 6.00
CA MET A 57 4.99 -4.93 7.00
C MET A 57 3.61 -5.58 6.83
N ARG A 58 2.58 -4.79 6.49
CA ARG A 58 1.22 -5.28 6.42
C ARG A 58 0.32 -4.36 5.60
N ILE A 59 -0.66 -4.95 4.92
CA ILE A 59 -1.77 -4.25 4.29
C ILE A 59 -3.06 -4.86 4.81
N VAL A 60 -3.97 -4.02 5.26
CA VAL A 60 -5.26 -4.45 5.79
C VAL A 60 -6.37 -3.58 5.20
N GLU A 61 -7.46 -4.21 4.78
CA GLU A 61 -8.67 -3.48 4.42
C GLU A 61 -9.38 -3.05 5.69
N VAL A 62 -9.74 -1.80 5.78
CA VAL A 62 -10.40 -1.23 6.96
C VAL A 62 -11.85 -0.86 6.68
#